data_254d7d95e8ce7c52e5381f21a63ba4a4
#
_entry.id   254d7d95e8ce7c52e5381f21a63ba4a4
#
_cell.length_a   1.000
_cell.length_b   1.000
_cell.length_c   1.000
_cell.angle_alpha   90.00
_cell.angle_beta   90.00
_cell.angle_gamma   90.00
#
_symmetry.space_group_name_H-M   'P 1'
#
loop_
_entity.id
_entity.type
_entity.pdbx_description
1 polymer ?
#
loop_
_entity_poly.entity_id
_entity_poly.type
_entity_poly.pdbx_seq_one_letter_code
_entity_poly.pdbx_strand_id
1 'polypeptide(L)'
;MKRYASYFAALMVFATSTHVVAKPKYIDPIPLEQLITTSVSSVKNQPHTLPVITWGADINTIYANGSQAITSADSLFASYGLKYTLKRNDTFSDQLSHYLSGQTPYLRGTLGMINAASDLLANKPAVQPVIIHQLSWSSGGDALVVKPNIRTVADLKGKTIALQAYGPHVDYMGAVLKDAGLTPSDVTIKWLPDLTGTDNSPFSALYEDDVDAVFVILPDALALTSGGTVGTGAEDSVKGAKILMSTKTANRVIADVYAVRADYFKSHRAEVMNFVKALNTATAEVKTLFTNTANTSAQLTPLLTYSADLLLDSPDAHEDVKGLYADAEHLGINANKQLFTDKAYPRNLTKVSQEIQSTLKTLGLTSATQLPLLANWDFSQLGADVAFSNKSRFNSERVASVVAKKQQQNSLEDGELFSFEVAFQPNQNKFDPQLYKSEFLRVIELASTYGGAVITVEGHSDPLKYLRSKKKGETGVVLNRIKQSNRNISLSRAQSVKESVLVFATDQGVALDSSQFALVGHGFGNPKTGMCGGDPCAPATEAEWRSNMRVVFRIIQLEAESDVFQPL
;
A
#
# COMPACT_ATOMS: atom_id res chain seq x y z
N MET A 1 -19.45 -65.26 51.60
CA MET A 1 -20.15 -64.14 50.96
C MET A 1 -19.19 -63.40 50.04
N LYS A 2 -19.27 -63.69 48.72
CA LYS A 2 -18.41 -63.13 47.69
C LYS A 2 -19.12 -61.93 47.11
N ARG A 3 -18.44 -60.71 47.15
CA ARG A 3 -18.90 -59.47 46.50
C ARG A 3 -18.28 -59.43 45.11
N TYR A 4 -19.10 -59.42 44.09
CA TYR A 4 -18.71 -59.13 42.70
C TYR A 4 -18.68 -57.63 42.48
N ALA A 5 -17.51 -57.10 42.08
CA ALA A 5 -17.36 -55.72 41.65
C ALA A 5 -17.43 -55.70 40.11
N SER A 6 -18.49 -55.10 39.56
CA SER A 6 -18.66 -54.89 38.12
C SER A 6 -17.92 -53.58 37.71
N TYR A 7 -16.92 -53.70 36.86
CA TYR A 7 -16.27 -52.56 36.20
C TYR A 7 -17.09 -52.17 34.96
N PHE A 8 -17.71 -50.96 35.02
CA PHE A 8 -18.26 -50.32 33.83
C PHE A 8 -17.12 -49.53 33.19
N ALA A 9 -16.60 -50.00 32.04
CA ALA A 9 -15.71 -49.22 31.18
C ALA A 9 -16.55 -48.28 30.33
N ALA A 10 -16.58 -46.99 30.66
CA ALA A 10 -17.16 -45.95 29.82
C ALA A 10 -16.19 -45.66 28.67
N LEU A 11 -16.55 -46.09 27.46
CA LEU A 11 -15.88 -45.70 26.21
C LEU A 11 -16.24 -44.24 25.93
N MET A 12 -15.34 -43.29 26.26
CA MET A 12 -15.44 -41.92 25.75
C MET A 12 -15.04 -41.91 24.27
N VAL A 13 -16.05 -41.86 23.41
CA VAL A 13 -15.85 -41.53 21.99
C VAL A 13 -15.55 -40.02 21.93
N PHE A 14 -14.29 -39.67 21.77
CA PHE A 14 -13.92 -38.32 21.35
C PHE A 14 -14.38 -38.14 19.89
N ALA A 15 -15.54 -37.55 19.72
CA ALA A 15 -15.91 -37.00 18.43
C ALA A 15 -14.97 -35.82 18.14
N THR A 16 -13.92 -36.06 17.38
CA THR A 16 -13.16 -34.99 16.74
C THR A 16 -14.10 -34.35 15.72
N SER A 17 -14.74 -33.27 16.11
CA SER A 17 -15.39 -32.37 15.15
C SER A 17 -14.28 -31.76 14.29
N THR A 18 -14.00 -32.37 13.14
CA THR A 18 -13.30 -31.67 12.07
C THR A 18 -14.21 -30.56 11.64
N HIS A 19 -13.87 -29.32 12.01
CA HIS A 19 -14.47 -28.14 11.40
C HIS A 19 -14.04 -28.20 9.93
N VAL A 20 -14.92 -28.70 9.08
CA VAL A 20 -14.79 -28.57 7.63
C VAL A 20 -15.07 -27.10 7.36
N VAL A 21 -14.00 -26.30 7.19
CA VAL A 21 -14.14 -24.96 6.64
C VAL A 21 -14.85 -25.12 5.30
N ALA A 22 -15.99 -24.47 5.14
CA ALA A 22 -16.74 -24.56 3.90
C ALA A 22 -15.86 -24.03 2.76
N LYS A 23 -15.82 -24.76 1.63
CA LYS A 23 -15.03 -24.30 0.48
C LYS A 23 -15.57 -22.97 -0.02
N PRO A 24 -14.71 -21.95 -0.25
CA PRO A 24 -15.14 -20.68 -0.80
C PRO A 24 -15.87 -20.86 -2.13
N LYS A 25 -16.94 -20.10 -2.31
CA LYS A 25 -17.69 -20.07 -3.56
C LYS A 25 -17.08 -18.99 -4.46
N TYR A 26 -16.30 -19.40 -5.44
CA TYR A 26 -15.74 -18.50 -6.43
C TYR A 26 -16.79 -17.99 -7.41
N ILE A 27 -16.56 -16.82 -7.99
CA ILE A 27 -17.40 -16.19 -9.00
C ILE A 27 -16.58 -15.89 -10.26
N ASP A 28 -17.26 -15.76 -11.40
CA ASP A 28 -16.66 -15.25 -12.63
C ASP A 28 -17.12 -13.79 -12.79
N PRO A 29 -16.26 -12.80 -12.52
CA PRO A 29 -16.65 -11.41 -12.60
C PRO A 29 -16.89 -11.01 -14.06
N ILE A 30 -17.96 -10.24 -14.28
CA ILE A 30 -18.32 -9.65 -15.56
C ILE A 30 -18.21 -8.13 -15.45
N PRO A 31 -18.07 -7.37 -16.57
CA PRO A 31 -18.11 -5.91 -16.52
C PRO A 31 -19.34 -5.40 -15.75
N LEU A 32 -19.17 -4.37 -14.92
CA LEU A 32 -20.26 -3.81 -14.12
C LEU A 32 -21.46 -3.33 -14.98
N GLU A 33 -21.22 -2.98 -16.24
CA GLU A 33 -22.27 -2.66 -17.21
C GLU A 33 -23.27 -3.82 -17.44
N GLN A 34 -22.79 -5.06 -17.35
CA GLN A 34 -23.62 -6.25 -17.50
C GLN A 34 -24.31 -6.66 -16.19
N LEU A 35 -23.73 -6.26 -15.06
CA LEU A 35 -24.27 -6.59 -13.73
C LEU A 35 -25.36 -5.62 -13.29
N ILE A 36 -25.24 -4.31 -13.62
CA ILE A 36 -26.10 -3.25 -13.10
C ILE A 36 -27.09 -2.79 -14.17
N THR A 37 -28.37 -3.07 -13.93
CA THR A 37 -29.49 -2.75 -14.83
C THR A 37 -30.28 -1.52 -14.41
N THR A 38 -29.85 -0.79 -13.37
CA THR A 38 -30.53 0.38 -12.84
C THR A 38 -30.59 1.52 -13.85
N SER A 39 -31.80 2.05 -14.09
CA SER A 39 -32.02 3.18 -15.00
C SER A 39 -31.57 4.50 -14.37
N VAL A 40 -31.08 5.42 -15.23
CA VAL A 40 -30.69 6.76 -14.80
C VAL A 40 -31.93 7.59 -14.48
N SER A 41 -31.95 8.19 -13.29
CA SER A 41 -33.00 9.16 -12.87
C SER A 41 -32.35 10.46 -12.39
N SER A 42 -33.14 11.54 -12.33
CA SER A 42 -32.67 12.81 -11.74
C SER A 42 -32.38 12.65 -10.26
N VAL A 43 -31.41 13.44 -9.76
CA VAL A 43 -31.05 13.45 -8.33
C VAL A 43 -32.24 13.99 -7.53
N LYS A 44 -32.59 13.30 -6.44
CA LYS A 44 -33.63 13.73 -5.49
C LYS A 44 -33.17 14.98 -4.73
N ASN A 45 -34.13 15.72 -4.17
CA ASN A 45 -33.81 16.87 -3.31
C ASN A 45 -33.13 16.43 -1.98
N GLN A 46 -32.38 17.34 -1.37
CA GLN A 46 -31.81 17.15 -0.04
C GLN A 46 -32.87 16.81 1.03
N PRO A 47 -32.53 16.07 2.11
CA PRO A 47 -31.19 15.55 2.41
C PRO A 47 -30.79 14.38 1.51
N HIS A 48 -29.52 14.37 1.09
CA HIS A 48 -28.97 13.24 0.34
C HIS A 48 -28.46 12.14 1.29
N THR A 49 -28.58 10.90 0.86
CA THR A 49 -27.78 9.82 1.46
C THR A 49 -26.33 10.02 1.03
N LEU A 50 -25.41 10.16 2.00
CA LEU A 50 -23.98 10.23 1.75
C LEU A 50 -23.37 8.86 2.04
N PRO A 51 -22.84 8.16 1.04
CA PRO A 51 -22.18 6.89 1.28
C PRO A 51 -20.86 7.09 2.03
N VAL A 52 -20.61 6.20 2.99
CA VAL A 52 -19.33 5.97 3.66
C VAL A 52 -19.01 4.48 3.52
N ILE A 53 -17.74 4.11 3.63
CA ILE A 53 -17.30 2.71 3.62
C ILE A 53 -16.53 2.39 4.89
N THR A 54 -16.34 1.13 5.18
CA THR A 54 -15.55 0.66 6.33
C THR A 54 -14.06 0.97 6.11
N TRP A 55 -13.71 2.24 6.30
CA TRP A 55 -12.35 2.74 6.11
C TRP A 55 -12.03 3.94 7.02
N GLY A 56 -10.77 4.05 7.44
CA GLY A 56 -10.33 5.08 8.39
C GLY A 56 -10.51 6.52 7.92
N ALA A 57 -10.45 6.79 6.62
CA ALA A 57 -10.65 8.13 6.09
C ALA A 57 -12.12 8.62 6.20
N ASP A 58 -13.08 7.71 6.33
CA ASP A 58 -14.50 8.05 6.50
C ASP A 58 -14.79 8.64 7.89
N ILE A 59 -13.90 8.46 8.87
CA ILE A 59 -13.99 9.10 10.19
C ILE A 59 -14.01 10.63 10.05
N ASN A 60 -13.29 11.20 9.06
CA ASN A 60 -13.35 12.62 8.76
C ASN A 60 -14.74 13.05 8.25
N THR A 61 -15.39 12.23 7.42
CA THR A 61 -16.75 12.46 6.93
C THR A 61 -17.77 12.35 8.06
N ILE A 62 -17.61 11.38 8.94
CA ILE A 62 -18.45 11.18 10.14
C ILE A 62 -18.33 12.41 11.05
N TYR A 63 -17.11 12.88 11.30
CA TYR A 63 -16.87 14.10 12.08
C TYR A 63 -17.53 15.32 11.43
N ALA A 64 -17.37 15.50 10.12
CA ALA A 64 -17.98 16.61 9.40
C ALA A 64 -19.52 16.62 9.51
N ASN A 65 -20.14 15.45 9.68
CA ASN A 65 -21.58 15.29 9.88
C ASN A 65 -22.04 15.49 11.35
N GLY A 66 -21.11 15.68 12.29
CA GLY A 66 -21.36 15.86 13.72
C GLY A 66 -21.43 14.55 14.51
N SER A 67 -20.74 13.50 14.04
CA SER A 67 -20.65 12.17 14.68
C SER A 67 -22.03 11.53 14.94
N GLN A 68 -22.93 11.63 13.97
CA GLN A 68 -24.27 11.01 14.02
C GLN A 68 -24.84 10.77 12.61
N ALA A 69 -25.94 9.98 12.53
CA ALA A 69 -26.51 9.55 11.26
C ALA A 69 -27.00 10.70 10.37
N ILE A 70 -27.66 11.69 10.96
CA ILE A 70 -28.19 12.86 10.28
C ILE A 70 -27.34 14.07 10.65
N THR A 71 -27.02 14.94 9.68
CA THR A 71 -26.24 16.16 9.90
C THR A 71 -26.73 16.94 11.12
N SER A 72 -25.89 17.11 12.14
CA SER A 72 -26.22 17.91 13.33
C SER A 72 -26.13 19.41 13.03
N ALA A 73 -26.90 20.21 13.78
CA ALA A 73 -26.99 21.65 13.57
C ALA A 73 -25.66 22.39 13.81
N ASP A 74 -24.80 21.85 14.64
CA ASP A 74 -23.48 22.38 15.04
C ASP A 74 -22.30 21.75 14.26
N SER A 75 -22.61 20.89 13.29
CA SER A 75 -21.59 20.20 12.49
C SER A 75 -20.94 21.09 11.42
N LEU A 76 -19.78 20.64 10.92
CA LEU A 76 -19.14 21.31 9.79
C LEU A 76 -20.04 21.32 8.54
N PHE A 77 -20.70 20.20 8.21
CA PHE A 77 -21.64 20.20 7.08
C PHE A 77 -22.76 21.22 7.23
N ALA A 78 -23.36 21.32 8.41
CA ALA A 78 -24.42 22.31 8.66
C ALA A 78 -23.91 23.76 8.52
N SER A 79 -22.69 24.05 8.98
CA SER A 79 -22.07 25.37 8.86
C SER A 79 -21.87 25.83 7.41
N TYR A 80 -21.77 24.87 6.47
CA TYR A 80 -21.71 25.11 5.03
C TYR A 80 -23.08 24.96 4.33
N GLY A 81 -24.18 24.82 5.07
CA GLY A 81 -25.53 24.68 4.53
C GLY A 81 -25.83 23.29 3.93
N LEU A 82 -25.02 22.29 4.27
CA LEU A 82 -25.15 20.92 3.77
C LEU A 82 -25.98 20.06 4.73
N LYS A 83 -26.75 19.11 4.15
CA LYS A 83 -27.58 18.18 4.93
C LYS A 83 -27.49 16.79 4.33
N TYR A 84 -26.99 15.84 5.14
CA TYR A 84 -26.81 14.45 4.72
C TYR A 84 -27.38 13.47 5.73
N THR A 85 -27.69 12.27 5.25
CA THR A 85 -27.86 11.09 6.07
C THR A 85 -26.71 10.13 5.73
N LEU A 86 -25.83 9.86 6.67
CA LEU A 86 -24.72 8.92 6.46
C LEU A 86 -25.26 7.49 6.36
N LYS A 87 -24.72 6.74 5.44
CA LYS A 87 -25.01 5.32 5.27
C LYS A 87 -23.76 4.56 4.88
N ARG A 88 -23.35 3.58 5.73
CA ARG A 88 -22.32 2.62 5.32
C ARG A 88 -22.83 1.81 4.13
N ASN A 89 -22.02 1.74 3.09
CA ASN A 89 -22.30 0.94 1.90
C ASN A 89 -20.99 0.44 1.28
N ASP A 90 -20.51 -0.70 1.75
CA ASP A 90 -19.26 -1.33 1.31
C ASP A 90 -19.41 -2.05 -0.04
N THR A 91 -20.64 -2.31 -0.48
CA THR A 91 -20.93 -2.94 -1.77
C THR A 91 -20.99 -1.90 -2.88
N PHE A 92 -19.97 -1.84 -3.73
CA PHE A 92 -19.90 -0.80 -4.76
C PHE A 92 -20.99 -0.87 -5.83
N SER A 93 -21.47 -2.07 -6.19
CA SER A 93 -22.62 -2.24 -7.10
C SER A 93 -23.91 -1.62 -6.55
N ASP A 94 -24.14 -1.69 -5.24
CA ASP A 94 -25.28 -1.05 -4.60
C ASP A 94 -25.15 0.47 -4.60
N GLN A 95 -23.93 0.98 -4.32
CA GLN A 95 -23.67 2.42 -4.46
C GLN A 95 -23.96 2.92 -5.87
N LEU A 96 -23.53 2.18 -6.91
CA LEU A 96 -23.81 2.53 -8.31
C LEU A 96 -25.31 2.54 -8.60
N SER A 97 -26.08 1.60 -8.06
CA SER A 97 -27.54 1.54 -8.20
C SER A 97 -28.21 2.76 -7.55
N HIS A 98 -27.78 3.17 -6.35
CA HIS A 98 -28.28 4.38 -5.68
C HIS A 98 -27.88 5.66 -6.43
N TYR A 99 -26.68 5.70 -6.97
CA TYR A 99 -26.16 6.81 -7.76
C TYR A 99 -26.93 6.98 -9.09
N LEU A 100 -27.16 5.91 -9.84
CA LEU A 100 -27.92 5.92 -11.09
C LEU A 100 -29.37 6.30 -10.86
N SER A 101 -30.03 5.73 -9.83
CA SER A 101 -31.41 6.05 -9.47
C SER A 101 -31.63 7.46 -8.88
N GLY A 102 -30.55 8.23 -8.68
CA GLY A 102 -30.60 9.58 -8.14
C GLY A 102 -30.90 9.65 -6.64
N GLN A 103 -30.78 8.58 -5.89
CA GLN A 103 -30.92 8.60 -4.43
C GLN A 103 -29.78 9.37 -3.76
N THR A 104 -28.60 9.32 -4.38
CA THR A 104 -27.44 10.11 -4.01
C THR A 104 -26.72 10.60 -5.26
N PRO A 105 -26.16 11.83 -5.28
CA PRO A 105 -25.25 12.25 -6.33
C PRO A 105 -23.81 11.78 -6.13
N TYR A 106 -23.49 11.16 -5.00
CA TYR A 106 -22.13 10.82 -4.59
C TYR A 106 -21.82 9.33 -4.75
N LEU A 107 -20.57 9.04 -5.10
CA LEU A 107 -19.93 7.73 -4.96
C LEU A 107 -18.75 7.85 -4.00
N ARG A 108 -18.58 6.85 -3.14
CA ARG A 108 -17.46 6.69 -2.23
C ARG A 108 -16.79 5.33 -2.48
N GLY A 109 -15.51 5.32 -2.73
CA GLY A 109 -14.77 4.09 -2.95
C GLY A 109 -13.32 4.36 -3.32
N THR A 110 -12.61 3.32 -3.75
CA THR A 110 -11.28 3.51 -4.30
C THR A 110 -11.35 4.03 -5.74
N LEU A 111 -10.26 4.64 -6.21
CA LEU A 111 -10.15 5.06 -7.59
C LEU A 111 -10.28 3.86 -8.55
N GLY A 112 -9.84 2.65 -8.11
CA GLY A 112 -10.04 1.40 -8.82
C GLY A 112 -11.50 1.05 -9.03
N MET A 113 -12.30 1.14 -7.97
CA MET A 113 -13.74 0.91 -8.01
C MET A 113 -14.44 1.90 -8.96
N ILE A 114 -14.10 3.19 -8.91
CA ILE A 114 -14.65 4.21 -9.80
C ILE A 114 -14.27 3.92 -11.27
N ASN A 115 -13.03 3.52 -11.55
CA ASN A 115 -12.59 3.15 -12.89
C ASN A 115 -13.29 1.89 -13.40
N ALA A 116 -13.61 0.91 -12.55
CA ALA A 116 -14.35 -0.30 -12.95
C ALA A 116 -15.78 0.02 -13.46
N ALA A 117 -16.38 1.14 -13.03
CA ALA A 117 -17.68 1.59 -13.51
C ALA A 117 -17.61 2.35 -14.86
N SER A 118 -16.44 2.50 -15.46
CA SER A 118 -16.26 3.36 -16.65
C SER A 118 -17.12 2.95 -17.83
N ASP A 119 -17.27 1.64 -18.13
CA ASP A 119 -18.12 1.16 -19.24
C ASP A 119 -19.60 1.48 -18.99
N LEU A 120 -20.09 1.20 -17.80
CA LEU A 120 -21.47 1.47 -17.39
C LEU A 120 -21.85 2.95 -17.57
N LEU A 121 -20.89 3.84 -17.36
CA LEU A 121 -21.11 5.29 -17.33
C LEU A 121 -20.64 6.00 -18.61
N ALA A 122 -19.85 5.36 -19.47
CA ALA A 122 -19.22 5.97 -20.66
C ALA A 122 -20.23 6.62 -21.61
N ASN A 123 -21.37 5.97 -21.87
CA ASN A 123 -22.42 6.44 -22.78
C ASN A 123 -23.51 7.27 -22.08
N LYS A 124 -23.26 7.68 -20.81
CA LYS A 124 -24.23 8.42 -19.99
C LYS A 124 -23.59 9.70 -19.43
N PRO A 125 -23.35 10.75 -20.27
CA PRO A 125 -22.57 11.94 -19.86
C PRO A 125 -23.06 12.62 -18.58
N ALA A 126 -24.38 12.58 -18.32
CA ALA A 126 -24.97 13.18 -17.12
C ALA A 126 -24.48 12.55 -15.81
N VAL A 127 -24.22 11.24 -15.85
CA VAL A 127 -23.82 10.47 -14.65
C VAL A 127 -22.35 10.06 -14.64
N GLN A 128 -21.53 10.61 -15.55
CA GLN A 128 -20.09 10.40 -15.47
C GLN A 128 -19.57 10.84 -14.10
N PRO A 129 -18.69 10.03 -13.46
CA PRO A 129 -18.14 10.41 -12.17
C PRO A 129 -17.10 11.51 -12.34
N VAL A 130 -17.25 12.57 -11.57
CA VAL A 130 -16.27 13.65 -11.40
C VAL A 130 -15.60 13.41 -10.05
N ILE A 131 -14.34 13.00 -10.03
CA ILE A 131 -13.55 12.91 -8.80
C ILE A 131 -13.41 14.31 -8.23
N ILE A 132 -13.89 14.53 -7.02
CA ILE A 132 -13.92 15.84 -6.36
C ILE A 132 -12.88 15.99 -5.25
N HIS A 133 -12.50 14.89 -4.62
CA HIS A 133 -11.55 14.88 -3.51
C HIS A 133 -10.98 13.49 -3.32
N GLN A 134 -9.67 13.40 -3.04
CA GLN A 134 -9.05 12.21 -2.51
C GLN A 134 -8.89 12.36 -1.00
N LEU A 135 -9.49 11.44 -0.24
CA LEU A 135 -9.45 11.48 1.22
C LEU A 135 -8.12 10.96 1.77
N SER A 136 -7.66 9.84 1.20
CA SER A 136 -6.47 9.14 1.70
C SER A 136 -5.82 8.26 0.63
N TRP A 137 -4.64 7.77 1.00
CA TRP A 137 -4.09 6.52 0.49
C TRP A 137 -4.22 5.43 1.57
N SER A 138 -4.38 4.16 1.19
CA SER A 138 -4.17 3.07 2.13
C SER A 138 -2.67 3.00 2.49
N SER A 139 -2.37 3.02 3.77
CA SER A 139 -1.01 3.08 4.32
C SER A 139 -0.81 2.10 5.49
N GLY A 140 -1.33 0.89 5.33
CA GLY A 140 -1.23 -0.19 6.32
C GLY A 140 -2.44 -1.11 6.36
N GLY A 141 -3.58 -0.69 5.76
CA GLY A 141 -4.84 -1.41 5.85
C GLY A 141 -4.96 -2.67 5.01
N ASP A 142 -4.06 -2.89 4.03
CA ASP A 142 -4.17 -3.97 3.06
C ASP A 142 -2.85 -4.74 2.90
N ALA A 143 -2.91 -6.04 2.60
CA ALA A 143 -1.75 -6.89 2.48
C ALA A 143 -1.88 -7.97 1.40
N LEU A 144 -0.75 -8.36 0.85
CA LEU A 144 -0.54 -9.56 0.06
C LEU A 144 0.05 -10.64 0.98
N VAL A 145 -0.72 -11.67 1.28
CA VAL A 145 -0.29 -12.84 2.06
C VAL A 145 -0.02 -14.01 1.12
N VAL A 146 1.09 -14.69 1.35
CA VAL A 146 1.56 -15.78 0.48
C VAL A 146 1.92 -17.03 1.26
N LYS A 147 1.83 -18.18 0.61
CA LYS A 147 2.34 -19.46 1.10
C LYS A 147 3.88 -19.52 1.09
N PRO A 148 4.52 -20.46 1.81
CA PRO A 148 5.98 -20.46 2.08
C PRO A 148 6.88 -20.41 0.85
N ASN A 149 6.42 -20.92 -0.31
CA ASN A 149 7.24 -21.06 -1.51
C ASN A 149 7.47 -19.75 -2.26
N ILE A 150 6.78 -18.67 -1.89
CA ILE A 150 6.86 -17.37 -2.55
C ILE A 150 7.71 -16.46 -1.69
N ARG A 151 8.81 -15.95 -2.22
CA ARG A 151 9.77 -15.08 -1.53
C ARG A 151 9.76 -13.64 -2.04
N THR A 152 9.47 -13.49 -3.33
CA THR A 152 9.40 -12.21 -4.03
C THR A 152 8.11 -12.14 -4.83
N VAL A 153 7.72 -10.94 -5.27
CA VAL A 153 6.54 -10.78 -6.14
C VAL A 153 6.73 -11.49 -7.49
N ALA A 154 7.96 -11.58 -7.98
CA ALA A 154 8.26 -12.31 -9.22
C ALA A 154 7.94 -13.82 -9.14
N ASP A 155 7.98 -14.40 -7.94
CA ASP A 155 7.63 -15.81 -7.71
C ASP A 155 6.13 -16.09 -7.87
N LEU A 156 5.28 -15.05 -7.99
CA LEU A 156 3.86 -15.18 -8.30
C LEU A 156 3.59 -15.67 -9.72
N LYS A 157 4.58 -15.65 -10.61
CA LYS A 157 4.41 -16.15 -11.97
C LYS A 157 3.94 -17.61 -11.99
N GLY A 158 2.81 -17.88 -12.66
CA GLY A 158 2.18 -19.19 -12.72
C GLY A 158 1.46 -19.62 -11.42
N LYS A 159 1.31 -18.73 -10.44
CA LYS A 159 0.64 -18.99 -9.17
C LYS A 159 -0.83 -18.62 -9.20
N THR A 160 -1.59 -19.17 -8.26
CA THR A 160 -3.01 -18.86 -8.06
C THR A 160 -3.16 -17.82 -6.96
N ILE A 161 -3.80 -16.70 -7.32
CA ILE A 161 -4.08 -15.58 -6.42
C ILE A 161 -5.59 -15.50 -6.21
N ALA A 162 -6.06 -15.32 -4.97
CA ALA A 162 -7.47 -15.07 -4.69
C ALA A 162 -7.67 -13.66 -4.11
N LEU A 163 -8.72 -12.97 -4.58
CA LEU A 163 -9.10 -11.63 -4.13
C LEU A 163 -10.58 -11.35 -4.40
N GLN A 164 -11.11 -10.31 -3.73
CA GLN A 164 -12.48 -9.86 -3.99
C GLN A 164 -12.63 -9.26 -5.39
N ALA A 165 -13.71 -9.60 -6.08
CA ALA A 165 -14.10 -8.95 -7.33
C ALA A 165 -14.60 -7.52 -7.08
N TYR A 166 -14.23 -6.58 -7.94
CA TYR A 166 -14.60 -5.15 -7.90
C TYR A 166 -14.21 -4.41 -6.61
N GLY A 167 -13.38 -5.03 -5.76
CA GLY A 167 -12.93 -4.47 -4.49
C GLY A 167 -11.63 -3.67 -4.60
N PRO A 168 -11.10 -3.20 -3.46
CA PRO A 168 -9.92 -2.33 -3.41
C PRO A 168 -8.63 -3.03 -3.85
N HIS A 169 -8.61 -4.35 -3.89
CA HIS A 169 -7.39 -5.12 -4.15
C HIS A 169 -7.10 -5.38 -5.62
N VAL A 170 -8.02 -5.05 -6.54
CA VAL A 170 -7.83 -5.29 -7.98
C VAL A 170 -6.72 -4.42 -8.55
N ASP A 171 -6.73 -3.12 -8.23
CA ASP A 171 -5.69 -2.17 -8.61
C ASP A 171 -4.39 -2.41 -7.84
N TYR A 172 -4.47 -2.82 -6.56
CA TYR A 172 -3.29 -3.20 -5.77
C TYR A 172 -2.56 -4.39 -6.40
N MET A 173 -3.26 -5.46 -6.73
CA MET A 173 -2.70 -6.60 -7.46
C MET A 173 -2.06 -6.17 -8.78
N GLY A 174 -2.77 -5.38 -9.59
CA GLY A 174 -2.27 -4.91 -10.88
C GLY A 174 -0.99 -4.10 -10.77
N ALA A 175 -0.89 -3.19 -9.81
CA ALA A 175 0.30 -2.39 -9.57
C ALA A 175 1.49 -3.26 -9.13
N VAL A 176 1.27 -4.15 -8.16
CA VAL A 176 2.31 -5.04 -7.63
C VAL A 176 2.85 -5.97 -8.72
N LEU A 177 1.98 -6.59 -9.53
CA LEU A 177 2.39 -7.45 -10.64
C LEU A 177 3.18 -6.66 -11.70
N LYS A 178 2.66 -5.50 -12.14
CA LYS A 178 3.33 -4.63 -13.12
C LYS A 178 4.74 -4.27 -12.67
N ASP A 179 4.90 -3.88 -11.42
CA ASP A 179 6.18 -3.43 -10.89
C ASP A 179 7.21 -4.55 -10.76
N ALA A 180 6.76 -5.80 -10.64
CA ALA A 180 7.59 -7.00 -10.74
C ALA A 180 7.81 -7.50 -12.17
N GLY A 181 7.34 -6.75 -13.19
CA GLY A 181 7.44 -7.16 -14.59
C GLY A 181 6.47 -8.26 -15.00
N LEU A 182 5.40 -8.46 -14.21
CA LEU A 182 4.32 -9.40 -14.49
C LEU A 182 3.06 -8.68 -14.96
N THR A 183 2.16 -9.45 -15.55
CA THR A 183 0.81 -9.02 -15.91
C THR A 183 -0.23 -9.92 -15.24
N PRO A 184 -1.50 -9.51 -15.16
CA PRO A 184 -2.57 -10.40 -14.70
C PRO A 184 -2.66 -11.74 -15.44
N SER A 185 -2.19 -11.79 -16.70
CA SER A 185 -2.16 -13.02 -17.50
C SER A 185 -1.04 -14.00 -17.11
N ASP A 186 -0.07 -13.56 -16.30
CA ASP A 186 1.00 -14.41 -15.78
C ASP A 186 0.59 -15.20 -14.54
N VAL A 187 -0.60 -14.96 -13.99
CA VAL A 187 -1.14 -15.59 -12.79
C VAL A 187 -2.53 -16.18 -13.05
N THR A 188 -2.95 -17.14 -12.23
CA THR A 188 -4.36 -17.59 -12.21
C THR A 188 -5.09 -16.81 -11.13
N ILE A 189 -6.24 -16.23 -11.45
CA ILE A 189 -7.01 -15.42 -10.50
C ILE A 189 -8.29 -16.17 -10.13
N LYS A 190 -8.53 -16.34 -8.83
CA LYS A 190 -9.77 -16.82 -8.24
C LYS A 190 -10.52 -15.65 -7.60
N TRP A 191 -11.71 -15.39 -8.08
CA TRP A 191 -12.51 -14.26 -7.65
C TRP A 191 -13.53 -14.65 -6.58
N LEU A 192 -13.70 -13.78 -5.59
CA LEU A 192 -14.59 -13.97 -4.46
C LEU A 192 -15.58 -12.80 -4.37
N PRO A 193 -16.82 -13.03 -3.89
CA PRO A 193 -17.80 -11.96 -3.76
C PRO A 193 -17.51 -11.03 -2.59
N ASP A 194 -16.97 -11.55 -1.48
CA ASP A 194 -16.83 -10.82 -0.22
C ASP A 194 -15.38 -10.42 0.03
N LEU A 195 -15.17 -9.27 0.68
CA LEU A 195 -13.85 -8.78 1.05
C LEU A 195 -13.30 -9.54 2.26
N THR A 196 -14.11 -9.69 3.31
CA THR A 196 -13.77 -10.26 4.60
C THR A 196 -15.01 -10.77 5.33
N GLY A 197 -14.81 -11.48 6.45
CA GLY A 197 -15.87 -11.82 7.42
C GLY A 197 -16.80 -12.96 7.00
N THR A 198 -16.55 -13.62 5.88
CA THR A 198 -17.37 -14.77 5.40
C THR A 198 -16.50 -15.90 4.87
N ASP A 199 -17.12 -17.08 4.69
CA ASP A 199 -16.46 -18.23 4.04
C ASP A 199 -16.12 -17.94 2.56
N ASN A 200 -16.71 -16.92 1.93
CA ASN A 200 -16.50 -16.55 0.54
C ASN A 200 -15.54 -15.35 0.40
N SER A 201 -14.59 -15.22 1.32
CA SER A 201 -13.57 -14.17 1.32
C SER A 201 -12.18 -14.70 0.97
N PRO A 202 -11.23 -13.84 0.58
CA PRO A 202 -9.85 -14.24 0.32
C PRO A 202 -9.16 -14.85 1.54
N PHE A 203 -9.55 -14.44 2.76
CA PHE A 203 -9.10 -15.07 4.01
C PHE A 203 -9.32 -16.59 3.98
N SER A 204 -10.57 -17.02 3.71
CA SER A 204 -10.93 -18.42 3.64
C SER A 204 -10.28 -19.15 2.47
N ALA A 205 -10.05 -18.45 1.35
CA ALA A 205 -9.43 -19.04 0.17
C ALA A 205 -7.98 -19.50 0.38
N LEU A 206 -7.20 -18.87 1.27
CA LEU A 206 -5.80 -19.27 1.48
C LEU A 206 -5.64 -20.65 2.12
N TYR A 207 -6.68 -21.18 2.76
CA TYR A 207 -6.68 -22.56 3.29
C TYR A 207 -6.77 -23.63 2.18
N GLU A 208 -7.26 -23.27 0.97
CA GLU A 208 -7.32 -24.18 -0.15
C GLU A 208 -5.91 -24.50 -0.68
N ASP A 209 -5.64 -25.78 -0.97
CA ASP A 209 -4.31 -26.23 -1.41
C ASP A 209 -3.86 -25.60 -2.73
N ASP A 210 -4.81 -25.26 -3.60
CA ASP A 210 -4.59 -24.71 -4.93
C ASP A 210 -4.64 -23.16 -4.98
N VAL A 211 -4.61 -22.48 -3.84
CA VAL A 211 -4.43 -21.03 -3.71
C VAL A 211 -3.07 -20.76 -3.09
N ASP A 212 -2.23 -20.01 -3.78
CA ASP A 212 -0.85 -19.71 -3.38
C ASP A 212 -0.73 -18.37 -2.64
N ALA A 213 -1.61 -17.40 -2.95
CA ALA A 213 -1.56 -16.06 -2.43
C ALA A 213 -2.96 -15.43 -2.34
N VAL A 214 -3.12 -14.46 -1.44
CA VAL A 214 -4.36 -13.68 -1.30
C VAL A 214 -4.06 -12.21 -1.06
N PHE A 215 -4.93 -11.35 -1.59
CA PHE A 215 -5.00 -9.96 -1.18
C PHE A 215 -6.13 -9.80 -0.17
N VAL A 216 -5.80 -9.30 1.01
CA VAL A 216 -6.70 -9.20 2.18
C VAL A 216 -6.52 -7.88 2.90
N ILE A 217 -7.48 -7.52 3.75
CA ILE A 217 -7.30 -6.42 4.72
C ILE A 217 -6.30 -6.84 5.81
N LEU A 218 -5.68 -5.85 6.48
CA LEU A 218 -4.63 -6.12 7.47
C LEU A 218 -5.07 -7.05 8.63
N PRO A 219 -6.27 -6.93 9.23
CA PRO A 219 -6.71 -7.85 10.26
C PRO A 219 -6.69 -9.33 9.81
N ASP A 220 -7.18 -9.61 8.61
CA ASP A 220 -7.15 -10.94 8.01
C ASP A 220 -5.71 -11.43 7.78
N ALA A 221 -4.83 -10.52 7.29
CA ALA A 221 -3.42 -10.84 7.10
C ALA A 221 -2.72 -11.21 8.42
N LEU A 222 -3.00 -10.48 9.50
CA LEU A 222 -2.44 -10.75 10.81
C LEU A 222 -2.94 -12.10 11.36
N ALA A 223 -4.21 -12.43 11.19
CA ALA A 223 -4.75 -13.73 11.58
C ALA A 223 -4.07 -14.86 10.77
N LEU A 224 -4.06 -14.79 9.44
CA LEU A 224 -3.42 -15.79 8.56
C LEU A 224 -1.94 -16.05 8.88
N THR A 225 -1.25 -15.06 9.45
CA THR A 225 0.20 -15.07 9.70
C THR A 225 0.57 -15.09 11.19
N SER A 226 -0.37 -15.44 12.06
CA SER A 226 -0.13 -15.49 13.53
C SER A 226 0.44 -14.18 14.08
N GLY A 227 -0.23 -13.06 13.80
CA GLY A 227 0.14 -11.73 14.27
C GLY A 227 1.22 -11.04 13.41
N GLY A 228 1.29 -11.35 12.12
CA GLY A 228 2.20 -10.70 11.18
C GLY A 228 3.62 -11.29 11.13
N THR A 229 3.84 -12.44 11.76
CA THR A 229 5.12 -13.16 11.71
C THR A 229 5.10 -14.24 10.62
N VAL A 230 4.97 -15.49 11.01
CA VAL A 230 4.81 -16.64 10.10
C VAL A 230 3.70 -17.50 10.65
N GLY A 231 2.72 -17.82 9.83
CA GLY A 231 1.58 -18.63 10.22
C GLY A 231 2.00 -19.98 10.82
N THR A 232 1.47 -20.27 12.00
CA THR A 232 1.82 -21.49 12.75
C THR A 232 1.00 -22.71 12.31
N GLY A 233 -0.16 -22.47 11.65
CA GLY A 233 -1.16 -23.49 11.36
C GLY A 233 -2.09 -23.79 12.54
N ALA A 234 -2.08 -22.93 13.58
CA ALA A 234 -3.11 -22.92 14.62
C ALA A 234 -4.41 -22.31 14.07
N GLU A 235 -5.47 -22.26 14.89
CA GLU A 235 -6.73 -21.62 14.49
C GLU A 235 -6.49 -20.27 13.83
N ASP A 236 -7.23 -19.98 12.78
CA ASP A 236 -7.18 -18.75 11.97
C ASP A 236 -5.84 -18.48 11.26
N SER A 237 -4.87 -19.41 11.29
CA SER A 237 -3.60 -19.21 10.60
C SER A 237 -3.25 -20.34 9.62
N VAL A 238 -2.57 -19.98 8.52
CA VAL A 238 -2.08 -20.93 7.52
C VAL A 238 -0.59 -21.20 7.74
N LYS A 239 -0.23 -22.48 7.93
CA LYS A 239 1.15 -22.87 8.24
C LYS A 239 2.15 -22.35 7.21
N GLY A 240 3.10 -21.56 7.69
CA GLY A 240 4.17 -20.98 6.90
C GLY A 240 3.75 -19.77 6.05
N ALA A 241 2.48 -19.36 6.10
CA ALA A 241 2.04 -18.14 5.43
C ALA A 241 2.73 -16.90 6.03
N LYS A 242 3.01 -15.92 5.17
CA LYS A 242 3.65 -14.66 5.56
C LYS A 242 3.08 -13.50 4.75
N ILE A 243 3.13 -12.31 5.33
CA ILE A 243 2.89 -11.07 4.59
C ILE A 243 4.09 -10.88 3.66
N LEU A 244 3.84 -10.90 2.35
CA LEU A 244 4.87 -10.61 1.36
C LEU A 244 5.02 -9.10 1.20
N MET A 245 3.90 -8.37 1.17
CA MET A 245 3.86 -6.91 1.04
C MET A 245 2.58 -6.37 1.65
N SER A 246 2.64 -5.20 2.29
CA SER A 246 1.44 -4.46 2.71
C SER A 246 1.43 -3.04 2.15
N THR A 247 0.31 -2.35 2.33
CA THR A 247 0.23 -0.93 1.98
C THR A 247 1.02 -0.02 2.93
N LYS A 248 1.68 -0.56 3.97
CA LYS A 248 2.75 0.17 4.68
C LYS A 248 3.91 0.49 3.74
N THR A 249 4.31 -0.47 2.91
CA THR A 249 5.31 -0.29 1.86
C THR A 249 4.70 0.31 0.59
N ALA A 250 3.63 -0.28 0.06
CA ALA A 250 2.94 0.15 -1.17
C ALA A 250 1.89 1.24 -0.87
N ASN A 251 2.26 2.28 -0.16
CA ASN A 251 1.36 3.22 0.48
C ASN A 251 0.75 4.29 -0.43
N ARG A 252 0.94 4.20 -1.74
CA ARG A 252 0.33 5.11 -2.74
C ARG A 252 -0.20 4.35 -3.94
N VAL A 253 -0.82 3.21 -3.68
CA VAL A 253 -1.49 2.39 -4.69
C VAL A 253 -3.00 2.53 -4.59
N ILE A 254 -3.59 2.27 -3.42
CA ILE A 254 -5.04 2.34 -3.21
C ILE A 254 -5.41 3.76 -2.81
N ALA A 255 -6.05 4.48 -3.74
CA ALA A 255 -6.49 5.86 -3.55
C ALA A 255 -7.99 5.89 -3.19
N ASP A 256 -8.35 6.47 -2.05
CA ASP A 256 -9.72 6.63 -1.60
C ASP A 256 -10.29 7.97 -2.01
N VAL A 257 -11.42 7.96 -2.71
CA VAL A 257 -11.98 9.16 -3.31
C VAL A 257 -13.48 9.32 -3.05
N TYR A 258 -13.94 10.57 -3.11
CA TYR A 258 -15.33 10.91 -3.43
C TYR A 258 -15.41 11.32 -4.89
N ALA A 259 -16.43 10.81 -5.57
CA ALA A 259 -16.86 11.28 -6.88
C ALA A 259 -18.31 11.74 -6.83
N VAL A 260 -18.69 12.63 -7.75
CA VAL A 260 -20.04 13.16 -7.86
C VAL A 260 -20.51 13.09 -9.31
N ARG A 261 -21.82 12.97 -9.53
CA ARG A 261 -22.41 12.97 -10.89
C ARG A 261 -22.07 14.27 -11.63
N ALA A 262 -21.73 14.17 -12.91
CA ALA A 262 -21.36 15.33 -13.73
C ALA A 262 -22.50 16.35 -13.88
N ASP A 263 -23.76 15.91 -13.99
CA ASP A 263 -24.92 16.80 -14.03
C ASP A 263 -25.10 17.57 -12.71
N TYR A 264 -24.93 16.88 -11.59
CA TYR A 264 -25.00 17.50 -10.27
C TYR A 264 -23.82 18.46 -10.03
N PHE A 265 -22.61 18.06 -10.36
CA PHE A 265 -21.42 18.90 -10.26
C PHE A 265 -21.58 20.23 -11.05
N LYS A 266 -22.17 20.14 -12.24
CA LYS A 266 -22.43 21.32 -13.09
C LYS A 266 -23.48 22.25 -12.47
N SER A 267 -24.57 21.71 -11.93
CA SER A 267 -25.69 22.50 -11.42
C SER A 267 -25.54 22.94 -9.97
N HIS A 268 -24.76 22.21 -9.15
CA HIS A 268 -24.59 22.44 -7.71
C HIS A 268 -23.11 22.64 -7.30
N ARG A 269 -22.32 23.24 -8.22
CA ARG A 269 -20.87 23.37 -8.02
C ARG A 269 -20.47 24.02 -6.69
N ALA A 270 -21.22 25.05 -6.24
CA ALA A 270 -20.95 25.72 -4.97
C ALA A 270 -21.18 24.79 -3.77
N GLU A 271 -22.23 23.98 -3.82
CA GLU A 271 -22.54 22.99 -2.78
C GLU A 271 -21.44 21.91 -2.71
N VAL A 272 -21.03 21.36 -3.87
CA VAL A 272 -19.95 20.36 -3.94
C VAL A 272 -18.61 20.96 -3.47
N MET A 273 -18.35 22.24 -3.77
CA MET A 273 -17.18 22.94 -3.25
C MET A 273 -17.22 23.07 -1.72
N ASN A 274 -18.39 23.40 -1.16
CA ASN A 274 -18.59 23.47 0.29
C ASN A 274 -18.39 22.09 0.96
N PHE A 275 -18.83 21.01 0.32
CA PHE A 275 -18.58 19.65 0.78
C PHE A 275 -17.07 19.36 0.88
N VAL A 276 -16.28 19.68 -0.15
CA VAL A 276 -14.84 19.51 -0.14
C VAL A 276 -14.16 20.39 0.94
N LYS A 277 -14.63 21.64 1.11
CA LYS A 277 -14.13 22.51 2.19
C LYS A 277 -14.37 21.93 3.58
N ALA A 278 -15.57 21.42 3.82
CA ALA A 278 -15.91 20.80 5.10
C ALA A 278 -15.04 19.56 5.38
N LEU A 279 -14.79 18.72 4.35
CA LEU A 279 -13.90 17.56 4.50
C LEU A 279 -12.45 17.96 4.79
N ASN A 280 -11.92 18.99 4.11
CA ASN A 280 -10.58 19.48 4.40
C ASN A 280 -10.45 20.02 5.83
N THR A 281 -11.46 20.75 6.32
CA THR A 281 -11.50 21.22 7.72
C THR A 281 -11.58 20.03 8.68
N ALA A 282 -12.48 19.07 8.41
CA ALA A 282 -12.63 17.86 9.23
C ALA A 282 -11.32 17.07 9.33
N THR A 283 -10.63 16.89 8.21
CA THR A 283 -9.33 16.17 8.18
C THR A 283 -8.32 16.81 9.13
N ALA A 284 -8.27 18.14 9.19
CA ALA A 284 -7.40 18.89 10.07
C ALA A 284 -7.76 18.75 11.55
N GLU A 285 -9.05 18.91 11.84
CA GLU A 285 -9.56 18.88 13.21
C GLU A 285 -9.47 17.46 13.80
N VAL A 286 -9.89 16.44 13.04
CA VAL A 286 -9.79 15.03 13.45
C VAL A 286 -8.33 14.64 13.72
N LYS A 287 -7.39 15.05 12.87
CA LYS A 287 -5.97 14.83 13.14
C LYS A 287 -5.56 15.41 14.51
N THR A 288 -6.01 16.60 14.83
CA THR A 288 -5.72 17.23 16.12
C THR A 288 -6.33 16.44 17.28
N LEU A 289 -7.56 15.91 17.10
CA LEU A 289 -8.23 15.07 18.11
C LEU A 289 -7.42 13.79 18.39
N PHE A 290 -6.94 13.12 17.35
CA PHE A 290 -6.17 11.87 17.48
C PHE A 290 -4.74 12.09 18.02
N THR A 291 -4.13 13.25 17.78
CA THR A 291 -2.77 13.55 18.27
C THR A 291 -2.74 14.09 19.70
N ASN A 292 -3.82 14.74 20.19
CA ASN A 292 -3.89 15.39 21.50
C ASN A 292 -4.94 14.72 22.41
N THR A 293 -5.02 13.42 22.42
CA THR A 293 -6.09 12.62 23.06
C THR A 293 -6.37 12.97 24.52
N ALA A 294 -5.35 13.35 25.30
CA ALA A 294 -5.51 13.72 26.71
C ALA A 294 -6.37 14.98 26.92
N ASN A 295 -6.32 15.94 25.98
CA ASN A 295 -7.05 17.22 26.08
C ASN A 295 -8.34 17.25 25.25
N THR A 296 -8.57 16.24 24.41
CA THR A 296 -9.68 16.20 23.43
C THR A 296 -10.69 15.09 23.68
N SER A 297 -10.58 14.38 24.80
CA SER A 297 -11.42 13.20 25.10
C SER A 297 -12.93 13.47 25.01
N ALA A 298 -13.38 14.65 25.37
CA ALA A 298 -14.81 15.04 25.32
C ALA A 298 -15.35 15.09 23.87
N GLN A 299 -14.51 15.42 22.89
CA GLN A 299 -14.89 15.46 21.46
C GLN A 299 -14.54 14.15 20.75
N LEU A 300 -13.45 13.51 21.14
CA LEU A 300 -12.96 12.28 20.52
C LEU A 300 -13.86 11.07 20.85
N THR A 301 -14.32 10.94 22.09
CA THR A 301 -15.14 9.77 22.51
C THR A 301 -16.44 9.64 21.69
N PRO A 302 -17.28 10.68 21.50
CA PRO A 302 -18.46 10.56 20.64
C PRO A 302 -18.13 10.19 19.20
N LEU A 303 -17.04 10.72 18.65
CA LEU A 303 -16.56 10.37 17.30
C LEU A 303 -16.17 8.90 17.21
N LEU A 304 -15.40 8.39 18.18
CA LEU A 304 -14.99 6.99 18.22
C LEU A 304 -16.20 6.06 18.36
N THR A 305 -17.12 6.36 19.29
CA THR A 305 -18.31 5.54 19.53
C THR A 305 -19.20 5.46 18.29
N TYR A 306 -19.50 6.60 17.66
CA TYR A 306 -20.35 6.59 16.48
C TYR A 306 -19.64 5.98 15.24
N SER A 307 -18.34 6.22 15.10
CA SER A 307 -17.56 5.57 14.02
C SER A 307 -17.49 4.05 14.21
N ALA A 308 -17.31 3.58 15.43
CA ALA A 308 -17.30 2.16 15.78
C ALA A 308 -18.67 1.48 15.51
N ASP A 309 -19.75 2.15 15.88
CA ASP A 309 -21.11 1.67 15.61
C ASP A 309 -21.40 1.62 14.11
N LEU A 310 -21.13 2.72 13.38
CA LEU A 310 -21.46 2.82 11.96
C LEU A 310 -20.56 1.94 11.07
N LEU A 311 -19.25 1.89 11.36
CA LEU A 311 -18.27 1.21 10.49
C LEU A 311 -18.04 -0.25 10.87
N LEU A 312 -18.16 -0.59 12.17
CA LEU A 312 -17.77 -1.90 12.69
C LEU A 312 -18.93 -2.66 13.38
N ASP A 313 -20.14 -2.11 13.38
CA ASP A 313 -21.32 -2.67 14.07
C ASP A 313 -21.05 -2.96 15.57
N SER A 314 -20.14 -2.21 16.19
CA SER A 314 -19.71 -2.40 17.59
C SER A 314 -19.30 -1.08 18.23
N PRO A 315 -20.20 -0.38 18.94
CA PRO A 315 -19.95 0.96 19.46
C PRO A 315 -18.77 1.05 20.46
N ASP A 316 -18.34 -0.07 21.03
CA ASP A 316 -17.23 -0.15 21.98
C ASP A 316 -15.86 -0.41 21.31
N ALA A 317 -15.82 -0.64 19.98
CA ALA A 317 -14.59 -0.97 19.22
C ALA A 317 -13.70 0.27 18.95
N HIS A 318 -13.45 1.08 19.98
CA HIS A 318 -12.71 2.36 19.86
C HIS A 318 -11.26 2.17 19.40
N GLU A 319 -10.58 1.10 19.85
CA GLU A 319 -9.19 0.83 19.45
C GLU A 319 -9.11 0.40 17.98
N ASP A 320 -10.11 -0.35 17.51
CA ASP A 320 -10.18 -0.74 16.10
C ASP A 320 -10.42 0.49 15.20
N VAL A 321 -11.25 1.43 15.62
CA VAL A 321 -11.44 2.72 14.92
C VAL A 321 -10.13 3.52 14.88
N LYS A 322 -9.36 3.54 15.96
CA LYS A 322 -8.03 4.18 15.96
C LYS A 322 -7.07 3.48 15.04
N GLY A 323 -7.12 2.16 14.98
CA GLY A 323 -6.35 1.35 14.02
C GLY A 323 -6.70 1.71 12.58
N LEU A 324 -7.99 1.70 12.23
CA LEU A 324 -8.47 2.12 10.90
C LEU A 324 -7.99 3.53 10.52
N TYR A 325 -8.08 4.48 11.47
CA TYR A 325 -7.60 5.85 11.23
C TYR A 325 -6.11 5.91 10.94
N ALA A 326 -5.31 5.15 11.69
CA ALA A 326 -3.85 5.10 11.54
C ALA A 326 -3.41 4.42 10.23
N ASP A 327 -4.22 3.52 9.66
CA ASP A 327 -3.94 2.83 8.41
C ASP A 327 -4.22 3.69 7.16
N ALA A 328 -4.77 4.90 7.34
CA ALA A 328 -5.04 5.85 6.27
C ALA A 328 -4.02 7.00 6.27
N GLU A 329 -3.36 7.24 5.13
CA GLU A 329 -2.61 8.48 4.91
C GLU A 329 -3.59 9.57 4.48
N HIS A 330 -4.07 10.35 5.46
CA HIS A 330 -5.04 11.42 5.22
C HIS A 330 -4.44 12.57 4.41
N LEU A 331 -5.20 13.08 3.44
CA LEU A 331 -4.70 14.08 2.49
C LEU A 331 -5.36 15.45 2.71
N GLY A 332 -4.52 16.48 2.83
CA GLY A 332 -4.94 17.88 2.87
C GLY A 332 -5.04 18.50 1.46
N ILE A 333 -5.27 19.83 1.44
CA ILE A 333 -5.51 20.58 0.21
C ILE A 333 -4.30 20.55 -0.73
N ASN A 334 -3.08 20.75 -0.20
CA ASN A 334 -1.86 20.79 -1.03
C ASN A 334 -1.58 19.45 -1.68
N ALA A 335 -1.78 18.35 -0.96
CA ALA A 335 -1.66 16.99 -1.53
C ALA A 335 -2.70 16.78 -2.65
N ASN A 336 -3.96 17.14 -2.41
CA ASN A 336 -5.00 17.08 -3.44
C ASN A 336 -4.66 17.95 -4.64
N LYS A 337 -4.18 19.19 -4.43
CA LYS A 337 -3.73 20.06 -5.52
C LYS A 337 -2.67 19.37 -6.39
N GLN A 338 -1.64 18.78 -5.79
CA GLN A 338 -0.60 18.06 -6.52
C GLN A 338 -1.19 16.89 -7.32
N LEU A 339 -2.04 16.06 -6.69
CA LEU A 339 -2.67 14.90 -7.33
C LEU A 339 -3.55 15.25 -8.51
N PHE A 340 -4.27 16.38 -8.44
CA PHE A 340 -5.19 16.84 -9.48
C PHE A 340 -4.50 17.61 -10.60
N THR A 341 -3.44 18.39 -10.31
CA THR A 341 -2.92 19.38 -11.26
C THR A 341 -1.48 19.14 -11.72
N ASP A 342 -0.65 18.47 -10.94
CA ASP A 342 0.75 18.24 -11.28
C ASP A 342 0.92 17.03 -12.19
N LYS A 343 1.02 17.30 -13.50
CA LYS A 343 1.20 16.27 -14.52
C LYS A 343 2.57 15.57 -14.45
N ALA A 344 3.57 16.20 -13.82
CA ALA A 344 4.89 15.61 -13.64
C ALA A 344 4.88 14.57 -12.51
N TYR A 345 4.05 14.78 -11.48
CA TYR A 345 4.00 13.87 -10.34
C TYR A 345 3.60 12.45 -10.75
N PRO A 346 4.42 11.43 -10.43
CA PRO A 346 4.18 10.05 -10.88
C PRO A 346 2.84 9.48 -10.44
N ARG A 347 2.35 9.86 -9.27
CA ARG A 347 1.08 9.38 -8.69
C ARG A 347 -0.09 10.35 -8.85
N ASN A 348 -0.07 11.26 -9.85
CA ASN A 348 -1.26 12.07 -10.13
C ASN A 348 -2.44 11.19 -10.57
N LEU A 349 -3.66 11.64 -10.27
CA LEU A 349 -4.88 10.84 -10.44
C LEU A 349 -5.10 10.38 -11.88
N THR A 350 -4.66 11.14 -12.89
CA THR A 350 -4.78 10.73 -14.29
C THR A 350 -3.89 9.53 -14.60
N LYS A 351 -2.62 9.54 -14.18
CA LYS A 351 -1.69 8.43 -14.40
C LYS A 351 -2.14 7.18 -13.64
N VAL A 352 -2.54 7.36 -12.38
CA VAL A 352 -3.06 6.24 -11.56
C VAL A 352 -4.30 5.63 -12.21
N SER A 353 -5.26 6.45 -12.69
CA SER A 353 -6.43 5.95 -13.41
C SER A 353 -6.07 5.21 -14.70
N GLN A 354 -5.05 5.66 -15.44
CA GLN A 354 -4.56 4.97 -16.64
C GLN A 354 -3.99 3.59 -16.32
N GLU A 355 -3.21 3.48 -15.25
CA GLU A 355 -2.65 2.20 -14.78
C GLU A 355 -3.77 1.24 -14.37
N ILE A 356 -4.73 1.72 -13.59
CA ILE A 356 -5.90 0.96 -13.15
C ILE A 356 -6.70 0.46 -14.35
N GLN A 357 -7.01 1.34 -15.31
CA GLN A 357 -7.74 0.93 -16.51
C GLN A 357 -6.99 -0.10 -17.34
N SER A 358 -5.66 0.01 -17.45
CA SER A 358 -4.85 -1.00 -18.13
C SER A 358 -4.99 -2.37 -17.48
N THR A 359 -4.96 -2.43 -16.15
CA THR A 359 -5.18 -3.66 -15.37
C THR A 359 -6.60 -4.22 -15.60
N LEU A 360 -7.63 -3.39 -15.44
CA LEU A 360 -9.02 -3.80 -15.62
C LEU A 360 -9.31 -4.32 -17.04
N LYS A 361 -8.70 -3.72 -18.07
CA LYS A 361 -8.79 -4.20 -19.45
C LYS A 361 -8.14 -5.57 -19.64
N THR A 362 -6.96 -5.77 -19.08
CA THR A 362 -6.27 -7.06 -19.13
C THR A 362 -7.09 -8.16 -18.46
N LEU A 363 -7.84 -7.79 -17.41
CA LEU A 363 -8.73 -8.69 -16.69
C LEU A 363 -10.10 -8.89 -17.39
N GLY A 364 -10.40 -8.17 -18.47
CA GLY A 364 -11.70 -8.22 -19.14
C GLY A 364 -12.84 -7.58 -18.35
N LEU A 365 -12.53 -6.77 -17.32
CA LEU A 365 -13.52 -6.12 -16.46
C LEU A 365 -13.99 -4.76 -16.99
N THR A 366 -13.31 -4.19 -17.98
CA THR A 366 -13.71 -2.99 -18.71
C THR A 366 -13.16 -3.00 -20.14
N SER A 367 -13.92 -2.42 -21.06
CA SER A 367 -13.46 -2.08 -22.43
C SER A 367 -13.24 -0.57 -22.60
N ALA A 368 -13.70 0.23 -21.63
CA ALA A 368 -13.70 1.68 -21.69
C ALA A 368 -12.30 2.28 -21.95
N THR A 369 -12.29 3.34 -22.74
CA THR A 369 -11.10 4.17 -22.94
C THR A 369 -11.16 5.48 -22.17
N GLN A 370 -12.35 5.83 -21.67
CA GLN A 370 -12.60 7.08 -20.96
C GLN A 370 -12.30 6.94 -19.47
N LEU A 371 -11.47 7.85 -18.97
CA LEU A 371 -11.18 7.96 -17.55
C LEU A 371 -12.29 8.73 -16.81
N PRO A 372 -12.46 8.53 -15.49
CA PRO A 372 -13.25 9.42 -14.66
C PRO A 372 -12.79 10.88 -14.83
N LEU A 373 -13.74 11.80 -14.77
CA LEU A 373 -13.42 13.23 -14.83
C LEU A 373 -12.77 13.68 -13.51
N LEU A 374 -11.91 14.68 -13.59
CA LEU A 374 -11.36 15.35 -12.41
C LEU A 374 -12.02 16.72 -12.25
N ALA A 375 -12.40 17.09 -11.03
CA ALA A 375 -12.91 18.42 -10.75
C ALA A 375 -11.83 19.47 -11.02
N ASN A 376 -12.18 20.47 -11.81
CA ASN A 376 -11.31 21.60 -12.13
C ASN A 376 -11.40 22.68 -11.03
N TRP A 377 -10.89 22.36 -9.84
CA TRP A 377 -10.91 23.28 -8.71
C TRP A 377 -9.95 24.47 -8.87
N ASP A 378 -10.39 25.63 -8.41
CA ASP A 378 -9.46 26.66 -7.92
C ASP A 378 -9.14 26.33 -6.46
N PHE A 379 -8.00 25.69 -6.25
CA PHE A 379 -7.56 25.21 -4.94
C PHE A 379 -7.38 26.34 -3.91
N SER A 380 -7.18 27.60 -4.35
CA SER A 380 -7.10 28.75 -3.45
C SER A 380 -8.43 29.03 -2.72
N GLN A 381 -9.54 28.55 -3.27
CA GLN A 381 -10.87 28.72 -2.71
C GLN A 381 -11.31 27.57 -1.78
N LEU A 382 -10.53 26.48 -1.66
CA LEU A 382 -10.89 25.30 -0.87
C LEU A 382 -10.52 25.41 0.61
N GLY A 383 -9.95 26.52 1.06
CA GLY A 383 -9.55 26.78 2.44
C GLY A 383 -8.03 26.85 2.63
N ALA A 384 -7.60 26.97 3.88
CA ALA A 384 -6.18 26.92 4.22
C ALA A 384 -5.71 25.47 4.31
N ASP A 385 -4.48 25.23 3.87
CA ASP A 385 -3.84 23.94 4.09
C ASP A 385 -3.46 23.79 5.56
N VAL A 386 -3.75 22.63 6.11
CA VAL A 386 -3.20 22.26 7.40
C VAL A 386 -1.87 21.59 7.12
N ALA A 387 -0.80 22.19 7.60
CA ALA A 387 0.52 21.62 7.51
C ALA A 387 0.52 20.22 8.15
N PHE A 388 0.34 19.20 7.36
CA PHE A 388 0.72 17.86 7.74
C PHE A 388 2.25 17.92 7.87
N SER A 389 2.76 17.72 9.10
CA SER A 389 4.21 17.82 9.32
C SER A 389 4.91 16.90 8.34
N ASN A 390 5.85 17.44 7.55
CA ASN A 390 6.80 16.67 6.74
C ASN A 390 7.80 15.92 7.65
N LYS A 391 7.31 15.30 8.74
CA LYS A 391 8.16 14.42 9.54
C LYS A 391 8.49 13.21 8.67
N SER A 392 9.78 12.90 8.62
CA SER A 392 10.22 11.63 8.03
C SER A 392 9.40 10.48 8.60
N ARG A 393 8.87 9.63 7.72
CA ARG A 393 8.16 8.40 8.12
C ARG A 393 9.08 7.35 8.71
N PHE A 394 10.37 7.46 8.45
CA PHE A 394 11.37 6.48 8.83
C PHE A 394 12.14 6.94 10.06
N ASN A 395 12.34 6.00 10.97
CA ASN A 395 13.38 6.12 11.98
C ASN A 395 14.70 5.65 11.36
N SER A 396 15.57 6.59 10.98
CA SER A 396 16.83 6.29 10.28
C SER A 396 17.76 5.36 11.04
N GLU A 397 17.77 5.39 12.39
CA GLU A 397 18.58 4.48 13.22
C GLU A 397 18.03 3.05 13.16
N ARG A 398 16.72 2.89 13.21
CA ARG A 398 16.08 1.57 13.08
C ARG A 398 16.21 1.02 11.67
N VAL A 399 16.06 1.85 10.63
CA VAL A 399 16.34 1.47 9.24
C VAL A 399 17.75 0.93 9.11
N ALA A 400 18.74 1.66 9.63
CA ALA A 400 20.14 1.20 9.61
C ALA A 400 20.35 -0.11 10.38
N SER A 401 19.68 -0.29 11.52
CA SER A 401 19.75 -1.52 12.33
C SER A 401 19.17 -2.72 11.59
N VAL A 402 17.99 -2.58 10.97
CA VAL A 402 17.34 -3.64 10.20
C VAL A 402 18.17 -4.02 8.98
N VAL A 403 18.67 -3.03 8.23
CA VAL A 403 19.56 -3.27 7.09
C VAL A 403 20.83 -3.98 7.52
N ALA A 404 21.44 -3.60 8.65
CA ALA A 404 22.62 -4.29 9.19
C ALA A 404 22.33 -5.75 9.58
N LYS A 405 21.17 -6.02 10.18
CA LYS A 405 20.71 -7.38 10.51
C LYS A 405 20.53 -8.23 9.23
N LYS A 406 19.80 -7.69 8.21
CA LYS A 406 19.64 -8.37 6.91
C LYS A 406 20.99 -8.61 6.22
N GLN A 407 21.91 -7.66 6.30
CA GLN A 407 23.27 -7.84 5.79
C GLN A 407 24.02 -9.00 6.48
N GLN A 408 23.94 -9.10 7.82
CA GLN A 408 24.54 -10.21 8.57
C GLN A 408 23.95 -11.57 8.22
N GLN A 409 22.67 -11.60 7.87
CA GLN A 409 21.94 -12.80 7.49
C GLN A 409 22.06 -13.14 5.98
N ASN A 410 22.75 -12.32 5.19
CA ASN A 410 22.79 -12.39 3.72
C ASN A 410 21.40 -12.39 3.07
N SER A 411 20.46 -11.63 3.64
CA SER A 411 19.05 -11.56 3.21
C SER A 411 18.65 -10.18 2.71
N LEU A 412 19.59 -9.35 2.26
CA LEU A 412 19.28 -8.04 1.67
C LEU A 412 18.46 -8.13 0.36
N GLU A 413 18.53 -9.26 -0.32
CA GLU A 413 17.74 -9.53 -1.53
C GLU A 413 16.32 -9.99 -1.22
N ASP A 414 16.03 -10.39 0.01
CA ASP A 414 14.69 -10.80 0.42
C ASP A 414 13.77 -9.56 0.47
N GLY A 415 12.70 -9.61 -0.32
CA GLY A 415 11.77 -8.48 -0.46
C GLY A 415 12.24 -7.39 -1.43
N GLU A 416 13.22 -7.68 -2.30
CA GLU A 416 13.63 -6.76 -3.35
C GLU A 416 12.47 -6.49 -4.33
N LEU A 417 12.21 -5.21 -4.56
CA LEU A 417 11.25 -4.72 -5.56
C LEU A 417 11.95 -4.34 -6.86
N PHE A 418 13.16 -3.80 -6.73
CA PHE A 418 13.96 -3.31 -7.85
C PHE A 418 15.41 -3.14 -7.45
N SER A 419 16.33 -3.45 -8.37
CA SER A 419 17.75 -3.14 -8.18
C SER A 419 18.43 -2.81 -9.51
N PHE A 420 19.53 -2.07 -9.42
CA PHE A 420 20.46 -1.85 -10.51
C PHE A 420 21.87 -1.62 -9.99
N GLU A 421 22.86 -1.75 -10.89
CA GLU A 421 24.26 -1.57 -10.55
C GLU A 421 24.86 -0.32 -11.24
N VAL A 422 25.61 0.47 -10.48
CA VAL A 422 26.45 1.57 -10.99
C VAL A 422 27.90 1.17 -10.94
N ALA A 423 28.58 1.14 -12.09
CA ALA A 423 29.99 0.80 -12.20
C ALA A 423 30.91 2.00 -11.91
N PHE A 424 32.06 1.75 -11.29
CA PHE A 424 33.05 2.77 -10.98
C PHE A 424 34.42 2.45 -11.56
N GLN A 425 35.18 3.49 -11.90
CA GLN A 425 36.57 3.35 -12.27
C GLN A 425 37.47 3.12 -11.01
N PRO A 426 38.67 2.55 -11.17
CA PRO A 426 39.59 2.35 -10.08
C PRO A 426 39.89 3.65 -9.32
N ASN A 427 39.83 3.58 -7.98
CA ASN A 427 40.08 4.71 -7.07
C ASN A 427 39.16 5.94 -7.26
N GLN A 428 38.06 5.80 -8.01
CA GLN A 428 37.06 6.86 -8.18
C GLN A 428 35.80 6.56 -7.39
N ASN A 429 35.16 7.62 -6.91
CA ASN A 429 33.84 7.63 -6.28
C ASN A 429 32.85 8.51 -7.05
N LYS A 430 33.22 8.97 -8.26
CA LYS A 430 32.36 9.72 -9.18
C LYS A 430 31.99 8.85 -10.37
N PHE A 431 30.82 9.06 -10.92
CA PHE A 431 30.29 8.41 -12.12
C PHE A 431 29.50 9.44 -12.94
N ASP A 432 29.11 9.10 -14.15
CA ASP A 432 28.24 9.92 -14.99
C ASP A 432 26.77 9.51 -14.76
N PRO A 433 25.93 10.35 -14.08
CA PRO A 433 24.54 10.04 -13.83
C PRO A 433 23.68 9.91 -15.10
N GLN A 434 24.11 10.50 -16.22
CA GLN A 434 23.36 10.44 -17.49
C GLN A 434 23.29 9.03 -18.06
N LEU A 435 24.28 8.19 -17.75
CA LEU A 435 24.30 6.78 -18.16
C LEU A 435 23.22 5.94 -17.47
N TYR A 436 22.64 6.42 -16.36
CA TYR A 436 21.67 5.73 -15.51
C TYR A 436 20.33 6.46 -15.43
N LYS A 437 20.03 7.30 -16.43
CA LYS A 437 18.81 8.10 -16.45
C LYS A 437 17.53 7.24 -16.40
N SER A 438 17.50 6.11 -17.12
CA SER A 438 16.37 5.18 -17.15
C SER A 438 16.14 4.55 -15.78
N GLU A 439 17.20 4.11 -15.11
CA GLU A 439 17.18 3.53 -13.77
C GLU A 439 16.72 4.55 -12.73
N PHE A 440 17.22 5.79 -12.82
CA PHE A 440 16.81 6.87 -11.92
C PHE A 440 15.33 7.25 -12.09
N LEU A 441 14.82 7.27 -13.33
CA LEU A 441 13.38 7.46 -13.57
C LEU A 441 12.56 6.33 -12.94
N ARG A 442 13.04 5.07 -13.06
CA ARG A 442 12.38 3.92 -12.45
C ARG A 442 12.41 4.00 -10.92
N VAL A 443 13.51 4.46 -10.32
CA VAL A 443 13.60 4.72 -8.88
C VAL A 443 12.57 5.74 -8.43
N ILE A 444 12.41 6.85 -9.16
CA ILE A 444 11.42 7.89 -8.84
C ILE A 444 10.00 7.32 -8.91
N GLU A 445 9.69 6.55 -9.95
CA GLU A 445 8.38 5.90 -10.10
C GLU A 445 8.09 4.97 -8.91
N LEU A 446 9.01 4.05 -8.63
CA LEU A 446 8.85 3.08 -7.55
C LEU A 446 8.85 3.72 -6.16
N ALA A 447 9.76 4.65 -5.86
CA ALA A 447 9.76 5.35 -4.59
C ALA A 447 8.52 6.22 -4.39
N SER A 448 7.89 6.69 -5.47
CA SER A 448 6.62 7.40 -5.40
C SER A 448 5.42 6.48 -5.12
N THR A 449 5.48 5.24 -5.56
CA THR A 449 4.46 4.19 -5.35
C THR A 449 4.64 3.50 -4.00
N TYR A 450 5.87 3.14 -3.70
CA TYR A 450 6.30 2.42 -2.50
C TYR A 450 6.99 3.36 -1.52
N GLY A 451 6.29 4.43 -1.13
CA GLY A 451 6.85 5.44 -0.22
C GLY A 451 7.19 4.90 1.18
N GLY A 452 6.74 3.67 1.52
CA GLY A 452 7.14 2.94 2.73
C GLY A 452 8.29 1.97 2.53
N ALA A 453 8.85 1.82 1.31
CA ALA A 453 10.01 0.95 1.08
C ALA A 453 11.30 1.59 1.59
N VAL A 454 12.26 0.76 1.98
CA VAL A 454 13.63 1.20 2.28
C VAL A 454 14.49 1.07 1.04
N ILE A 455 15.39 2.02 0.85
CA ILE A 455 16.33 2.04 -0.27
C ILE A 455 17.73 1.77 0.28
N THR A 456 18.31 0.62 -0.04
CA THR A 456 19.70 0.34 0.27
C THR A 456 20.61 0.76 -0.89
N VAL A 457 21.72 1.39 -0.52
CA VAL A 457 22.76 1.79 -1.49
C VAL A 457 24.08 1.15 -1.04
N GLU A 458 24.43 0.05 -1.70
CA GLU A 458 25.44 -0.90 -1.28
C GLU A 458 26.72 -0.72 -2.10
N GLY A 459 27.73 -0.11 -1.51
CA GLY A 459 29.02 0.11 -2.17
C GLY A 459 29.96 -1.08 -2.04
N HIS A 460 30.66 -1.38 -3.12
CA HIS A 460 31.65 -2.46 -3.22
C HIS A 460 32.98 -1.95 -3.77
N SER A 461 34.03 -2.67 -3.48
CA SER A 461 35.39 -2.39 -3.92
C SER A 461 36.13 -3.65 -4.36
N ASP A 462 37.20 -3.46 -5.11
CA ASP A 462 38.04 -4.52 -5.62
C ASP A 462 38.97 -5.12 -4.53
N PRO A 463 39.12 -6.47 -4.46
CA PRO A 463 39.99 -7.13 -3.47
C PRO A 463 41.47 -7.23 -3.84
N LEU A 464 41.89 -6.87 -5.06
CA LEU A 464 43.25 -7.17 -5.56
C LEU A 464 44.36 -6.67 -4.68
N LYS A 465 44.27 -5.42 -4.17
CA LYS A 465 45.30 -4.86 -3.31
C LYS A 465 45.46 -5.69 -2.01
N TYR A 466 44.33 -6.09 -1.42
CA TYR A 466 44.33 -6.95 -0.23
C TYR A 466 44.97 -8.32 -0.51
N LEU A 467 44.54 -8.98 -1.60
CA LEU A 467 45.06 -10.30 -1.97
C LEU A 467 46.55 -10.28 -2.27
N ARG A 468 47.04 -9.26 -2.97
CA ARG A 468 48.47 -9.06 -3.27
C ARG A 468 49.28 -8.84 -2.01
N SER A 469 48.79 -8.00 -1.08
CA SER A 469 49.45 -7.74 0.20
C SER A 469 49.48 -8.98 1.08
N LYS A 470 48.40 -9.75 1.13
CA LYS A 470 48.32 -11.02 1.87
C LYS A 470 49.32 -12.06 1.31
N LYS A 471 49.37 -12.18 -0.04
CA LYS A 471 50.35 -13.07 -0.71
C LYS A 471 51.81 -12.68 -0.43
N LYS A 472 52.09 -11.40 -0.21
CA LYS A 472 53.43 -10.89 0.20
C LYS A 472 53.74 -11.12 1.67
N GLY A 473 52.82 -11.63 2.47
CA GLY A 473 53.05 -11.86 3.91
C GLY A 473 52.98 -10.58 4.75
N GLU A 474 52.29 -9.52 4.27
CA GLU A 474 52.13 -8.28 5.01
C GLU A 474 51.44 -8.52 6.36
N THR A 475 51.75 -7.68 7.33
CA THR A 475 51.25 -7.80 8.71
C THR A 475 49.72 -7.58 8.78
N GLY A 476 49.10 -8.12 9.83
CA GLY A 476 47.64 -7.93 10.08
C GLY A 476 47.24 -6.45 10.15
N VAL A 477 48.14 -5.59 10.67
CA VAL A 477 47.89 -4.13 10.72
C VAL A 477 47.77 -3.53 9.33
N VAL A 478 48.66 -3.92 8.39
CA VAL A 478 48.59 -3.45 6.99
C VAL A 478 47.34 -3.97 6.30
N LEU A 479 47.02 -5.25 6.47
CA LEU A 479 45.82 -5.86 5.92
C LEU A 479 44.54 -5.21 6.42
N ASN A 480 44.46 -4.90 7.72
CA ASN A 480 43.29 -4.21 8.31
C ASN A 480 43.16 -2.77 7.81
N ARG A 481 44.27 -2.05 7.61
CA ARG A 481 44.26 -0.73 6.98
C ARG A 481 43.70 -0.78 5.55
N ILE A 482 44.09 -1.80 4.79
CA ILE A 482 43.56 -2.00 3.41
C ILE A 482 42.07 -2.30 3.48
N LYS A 483 41.61 -3.18 4.38
CA LYS A 483 40.15 -3.44 4.57
C LYS A 483 39.38 -2.16 4.88
N GLN A 484 39.88 -1.35 5.83
CA GLN A 484 39.21 -0.09 6.19
C GLN A 484 39.20 0.92 5.03
N SER A 485 40.28 1.06 4.29
CA SER A 485 40.35 1.93 3.11
C SER A 485 39.35 1.51 2.03
N ASN A 486 39.22 0.19 1.79
CA ASN A 486 38.22 -0.32 0.84
C ASN A 486 36.77 -0.11 1.32
N ARG A 487 36.53 -0.21 2.61
CA ARG A 487 35.23 0.10 3.21
C ARG A 487 34.86 1.57 3.03
N ASN A 488 35.82 2.46 3.26
CA ASN A 488 35.61 3.90 3.11
C ASN A 488 35.32 4.30 1.66
N ILE A 489 36.07 3.77 0.68
CA ILE A 489 35.80 4.08 -0.74
C ILE A 489 34.46 3.50 -1.19
N SER A 490 34.09 2.31 -0.74
CA SER A 490 32.80 1.72 -1.07
C SER A 490 31.63 2.54 -0.49
N LEU A 491 31.75 3.03 0.75
CA LEU A 491 30.75 3.91 1.35
C LEU A 491 30.67 5.27 0.61
N SER A 492 31.81 5.84 0.22
CA SER A 492 31.84 7.09 -0.57
C SER A 492 31.18 6.94 -1.94
N ARG A 493 31.30 5.79 -2.59
CA ARG A 493 30.57 5.47 -3.81
C ARG A 493 29.06 5.39 -3.59
N ALA A 494 28.63 4.69 -2.55
CA ALA A 494 27.22 4.61 -2.16
C ALA A 494 26.63 6.01 -1.92
N GLN A 495 27.36 6.86 -1.18
CA GLN A 495 26.94 8.24 -0.94
C GLN A 495 26.78 9.04 -2.24
N SER A 496 27.71 8.91 -3.19
CA SER A 496 27.66 9.60 -4.48
C SER A 496 26.43 9.17 -5.30
N VAL A 497 26.07 7.89 -5.29
CA VAL A 497 24.86 7.40 -5.98
C VAL A 497 23.61 7.93 -5.32
N LYS A 498 23.50 7.86 -3.98
CA LYS A 498 22.37 8.45 -3.24
C LYS A 498 22.15 9.92 -3.58
N GLU A 499 23.21 10.72 -3.50
CA GLU A 499 23.14 12.15 -3.80
C GLU A 499 22.68 12.42 -5.23
N SER A 500 23.21 11.67 -6.19
CA SER A 500 22.83 11.82 -7.60
C SER A 500 21.36 11.48 -7.85
N VAL A 501 20.83 10.43 -7.19
CA VAL A 501 19.39 10.07 -7.27
C VAL A 501 18.52 11.17 -6.68
N LEU A 502 18.89 11.72 -5.50
CA LEU A 502 18.12 12.78 -4.85
C LEU A 502 18.11 14.07 -5.66
N VAL A 503 19.24 14.47 -6.23
CA VAL A 503 19.34 15.65 -7.12
C VAL A 503 18.48 15.43 -8.36
N PHE A 504 18.63 14.28 -9.02
CA PHE A 504 17.85 13.95 -10.21
C PHE A 504 16.33 13.96 -9.93
N ALA A 505 15.89 13.40 -8.79
CA ALA A 505 14.49 13.43 -8.40
C ALA A 505 13.97 14.86 -8.21
N THR A 506 14.76 15.72 -7.55
CA THR A 506 14.44 17.14 -7.36
C THR A 506 14.31 17.87 -8.70
N ASP A 507 15.20 17.60 -9.65
CA ASP A 507 15.16 18.16 -11.01
C ASP A 507 13.91 17.69 -11.80
N GLN A 508 13.35 16.53 -11.46
CA GLN A 508 12.09 16.04 -12.01
C GLN A 508 10.86 16.52 -11.20
N GLY A 509 11.03 17.41 -10.22
CA GLY A 509 9.94 17.93 -9.38
C GLY A 509 9.42 16.94 -8.31
N VAL A 510 10.18 15.88 -8.01
CA VAL A 510 9.80 14.85 -7.01
C VAL A 510 10.75 14.93 -5.81
N ALA A 511 10.18 15.13 -4.62
CA ALA A 511 10.92 15.06 -3.37
C ALA A 511 10.94 13.62 -2.83
N LEU A 512 12.12 13.02 -2.77
CA LEU A 512 12.33 11.74 -2.10
C LEU A 512 12.76 11.96 -0.63
N ASP A 513 12.26 11.14 0.28
CA ASP A 513 12.65 11.20 1.69
C ASP A 513 14.06 10.62 1.88
N SER A 514 15.03 11.46 2.23
CA SER A 514 16.41 11.05 2.41
C SER A 514 16.62 10.03 3.55
N SER A 515 15.68 9.94 4.50
CA SER A 515 15.72 8.97 5.60
C SER A 515 15.34 7.55 5.16
N GLN A 516 14.70 7.42 3.98
CA GLN A 516 14.41 6.15 3.33
C GLN A 516 15.69 5.42 2.86
N PHE A 517 16.83 6.14 2.77
CA PHE A 517 18.07 5.61 2.21
C PHE A 517 19.01 5.11 3.30
N ALA A 518 19.38 3.82 3.22
CA ALA A 518 20.42 3.20 4.04
C ALA A 518 21.69 2.97 3.21
N LEU A 519 22.81 3.52 3.68
CA LEU A 519 24.11 3.37 3.03
C LEU A 519 24.86 2.19 3.63
N VAL A 520 25.36 1.28 2.78
CA VAL A 520 26.13 0.10 3.18
C VAL A 520 27.48 0.10 2.45
N GLY A 521 28.57 0.09 3.22
CA GLY A 521 29.93 -0.06 2.67
C GLY A 521 30.46 -1.47 2.89
N HIS A 522 30.35 -2.34 1.88
CA HIS A 522 30.83 -3.73 1.97
C HIS A 522 32.36 -3.85 1.86
N GLY A 523 33.05 -2.82 1.34
CA GLY A 523 34.42 -2.99 0.90
C GLY A 523 34.50 -4.09 -0.15
N PHE A 524 35.31 -5.10 0.09
CA PHE A 524 35.38 -6.33 -0.71
C PHE A 524 34.80 -7.56 0.03
N GLY A 525 33.94 -7.35 1.06
CA GLY A 525 33.33 -8.43 1.81
C GLY A 525 32.25 -9.20 1.05
N ASN A 526 31.70 -8.61 -0.02
CA ASN A 526 30.75 -9.26 -0.92
C ASN A 526 31.17 -8.98 -2.37
N PRO A 527 32.27 -9.61 -2.87
CA PRO A 527 32.75 -9.42 -4.21
C PRO A 527 31.89 -10.18 -5.23
N LYS A 528 31.72 -9.63 -6.43
CA LYS A 528 30.98 -10.30 -7.52
C LYS A 528 31.69 -11.59 -7.99
N THR A 529 32.99 -11.65 -7.75
CA THR A 529 33.82 -12.85 -8.01
C THR A 529 33.68 -13.95 -6.96
N GLY A 530 32.91 -13.71 -5.89
CA GLY A 530 32.64 -14.69 -4.82
C GLY A 530 33.75 -14.77 -3.77
N MET A 531 33.51 -15.66 -2.78
CA MET A 531 34.43 -15.92 -1.67
C MET A 531 35.11 -17.29 -1.81
N CYS A 532 36.41 -17.34 -1.54
CA CYS A 532 37.23 -18.53 -1.63
C CYS A 532 37.90 -18.77 -0.26
N GLY A 533 37.35 -19.70 0.54
CA GLY A 533 37.96 -20.09 1.83
C GLY A 533 38.04 -18.96 2.85
N GLY A 534 37.05 -18.06 2.92
CA GLY A 534 37.02 -16.92 3.84
C GLY A 534 37.71 -15.64 3.35
N ASP A 535 38.42 -15.68 2.23
CA ASP A 535 38.89 -14.52 1.49
C ASP A 535 38.12 -14.32 0.20
N PRO A 536 38.10 -13.10 -0.40
CA PRO A 536 37.59 -12.89 -1.75
C PRO A 536 38.35 -13.78 -2.75
N CYS A 537 37.61 -14.35 -3.72
CA CYS A 537 38.23 -15.01 -4.85
C CYS A 537 39.07 -14.00 -5.67
N ALA A 538 40.23 -14.43 -6.13
CA ALA A 538 41.07 -13.58 -6.98
C ALA A 538 40.38 -13.40 -8.35
N PRO A 539 40.13 -12.15 -8.80
CA PRO A 539 39.63 -11.91 -10.16
C PRO A 539 40.63 -12.43 -11.19
N ALA A 540 40.16 -13.21 -12.17
CA ALA A 540 40.99 -13.81 -13.21
C ALA A 540 41.16 -12.86 -14.41
N THR A 541 40.18 -12.02 -14.68
CA THR A 541 40.14 -11.09 -15.82
C THR A 541 39.99 -9.65 -15.37
N GLU A 542 40.31 -8.71 -16.26
CA GLU A 542 40.07 -7.27 -16.01
C GLU A 542 38.57 -6.98 -15.84
N ALA A 543 37.72 -7.66 -16.57
CA ALA A 543 36.27 -7.51 -16.48
C ALA A 543 35.75 -7.94 -15.09
N GLU A 544 36.20 -9.07 -14.56
CA GLU A 544 35.87 -9.53 -13.22
C GLU A 544 36.39 -8.57 -12.14
N TRP A 545 37.64 -8.10 -12.28
CA TRP A 545 38.19 -7.10 -11.39
C TRP A 545 37.35 -5.82 -11.39
N ARG A 546 36.98 -5.30 -12.56
CA ARG A 546 36.15 -4.10 -12.69
C ARG A 546 34.75 -4.30 -12.10
N SER A 547 34.13 -5.47 -12.27
CA SER A 547 32.80 -5.79 -11.77
C SER A 547 32.65 -5.69 -10.25
N ASN A 548 33.78 -5.82 -9.51
CA ASN A 548 33.80 -5.63 -8.06
C ASN A 548 33.71 -4.16 -7.63
N MET A 549 33.99 -3.21 -8.54
CA MET A 549 33.95 -1.77 -8.25
C MET A 549 32.59 -1.21 -8.65
N ARG A 550 31.58 -1.48 -7.84
CA ARG A 550 30.19 -1.14 -8.13
C ARG A 550 29.45 -0.59 -6.91
N VAL A 551 28.31 0.00 -7.16
CA VAL A 551 27.25 0.22 -6.17
C VAL A 551 26.02 -0.55 -6.63
N VAL A 552 25.43 -1.34 -5.74
CA VAL A 552 24.12 -1.94 -5.92
C VAL A 552 23.10 -1.07 -5.24
N PHE A 553 22.14 -0.56 -5.99
CA PHE A 553 21.02 0.20 -5.49
C PHE A 553 19.83 -0.74 -5.43
N ARG A 554 19.14 -0.84 -4.27
CA ARG A 554 17.96 -1.69 -4.09
C ARG A 554 16.84 -0.94 -3.44
N ILE A 555 15.63 -1.20 -3.89
CA ILE A 555 14.40 -0.87 -3.19
C ILE A 555 13.88 -2.15 -2.57
N ILE A 556 13.78 -2.19 -1.25
CA ILE A 556 13.35 -3.37 -0.49
C ILE A 556 12.16 -3.04 0.40
N GLN A 557 11.29 -4.01 0.57
CA GLN A 557 10.19 -3.96 1.54
C GLN A 557 10.65 -4.51 2.89
N LEU A 558 10.09 -3.98 3.97
CA LEU A 558 10.43 -4.36 5.35
C LEU A 558 9.19 -4.76 6.15
N GLU A 559 8.28 -5.52 5.56
CA GLU A 559 6.96 -5.81 6.13
C GLU A 559 7.00 -6.49 7.50
N ALA A 560 8.02 -7.31 7.77
CA ALA A 560 8.18 -8.00 9.05
C ALA A 560 8.76 -7.12 10.18
N GLU A 561 9.12 -5.87 9.88
CA GLU A 561 9.87 -5.00 10.80
C GLU A 561 9.05 -3.71 11.06
N SER A 562 7.87 -3.85 11.67
CA SER A 562 6.96 -2.71 11.97
C SER A 562 7.63 -1.55 12.73
N ASP A 563 8.74 -1.84 13.43
CA ASP A 563 9.49 -0.87 14.22
C ASP A 563 10.26 0.17 13.40
N VAL A 564 10.39 -0.03 12.08
CA VAL A 564 11.12 0.89 11.18
C VAL A 564 10.36 2.19 10.99
N PHE A 565 9.03 2.13 11.12
CA PHE A 565 8.17 3.28 10.92
C PHE A 565 8.00 4.08 12.22
N GLN A 566 7.96 5.40 12.11
CA GLN A 566 7.55 6.24 13.23
C GLN A 566 6.03 6.18 13.36
N PRO A 567 5.47 6.16 14.58
CA PRO A 567 4.05 6.38 14.77
C PRO A 567 3.65 7.72 14.14
N LEU A 568 2.53 7.75 13.44
CA LEU A 568 1.99 8.95 12.81
C LEU A 568 1.65 10.03 13.83
#